data_f4e27dd58854e5608e3a074ca6bad5de
#
_entry.id   f4e27dd58854e5608e3a074ca6bad5de
#
_cell.length_a   1.000
_cell.length_b   1.000
_cell.length_c   1.000
_cell.angle_alpha   90.00
_cell.angle_beta   90.00
_cell.angle_gamma   90.00
#
_symmetry.space_group_name_H-M   'P 1'
#
loop_
_entity.id
_entity.type
_entity.pdbx_description
1 polymer ?
#
loop_
_entity_poly.entity_id
_entity_poly.type
_entity_poly.pdbx_seq_one_letter_code
_entity_poly.pdbx_strand_id
1 'polypeptide(L)'
;MPTILTIFAWRVAIYPNDHRPAHVHVLGGGCEAVFHLRCPDGPPVLRENYGFSRGDLNKVLLQLEAHLAPMCRAWRALYGDF
;
A
#
# COMPACT_ATOMS: atom_id res chain seq x y z
N MET A 1 11.17 4.35 8.48
CA MET A 1 10.20 3.86 7.49
C MET A 1 8.83 4.41 7.84
N PRO A 2 8.26 5.29 7.03
CA PRO A 2 7.01 5.94 7.38
C PRO A 2 5.82 5.01 7.18
N THR A 3 5.17 4.68 8.28
CA THR A 3 3.88 4.01 8.25
C THR A 3 2.80 5.06 8.02
N ILE A 4 2.03 4.92 6.95
CA ILE A 4 1.01 5.89 6.57
C ILE A 4 -0.39 5.44 6.98
N LEU A 5 -0.56 4.17 7.30
CA LEU A 5 -1.85 3.60 7.67
C LEU A 5 -1.61 2.28 8.39
N THR A 6 -2.46 1.93 9.33
CA THR A 6 -2.47 0.62 9.96
C THR A 6 -3.81 -0.05 9.66
N ILE A 7 -3.75 -1.26 9.10
CA ILE A 7 -4.92 -2.07 8.76
C ILE A 7 -4.86 -3.34 9.60
N PHE A 8 -5.79 -3.46 10.56
CA PHE A 8 -5.75 -4.56 11.53
C PHE A 8 -4.39 -4.56 12.24
N ALA A 9 -3.64 -5.66 12.18
CA ALA A 9 -2.31 -5.77 12.77
C ALA A 9 -1.19 -5.46 11.77
N TRP A 10 -1.51 -5.04 10.55
CA TRP A 10 -0.55 -4.81 9.47
C TRP A 10 -0.28 -3.33 9.26
N ARG A 11 0.98 -3.01 8.95
CA ARG A 11 1.39 -1.64 8.63
C ARG A 11 1.41 -1.43 7.13
N VAL A 12 0.91 -0.29 6.68
CA VAL A 12 1.02 0.15 5.29
C VAL A 12 2.05 1.26 5.25
N ALA A 13 3.09 1.09 4.45
CA ALA A 13 4.24 2.00 4.45
C ALA A 13 4.67 2.35 3.04
N ILE A 14 5.28 3.55 2.92
CA ILE A 14 6.01 3.97 1.74
C ILE A 14 7.47 4.11 2.17
N TYR A 15 8.38 3.43 1.48
CA TYR A 15 9.80 3.49 1.84
C TYR A 15 10.45 4.73 1.25
N PRO A 16 11.48 5.31 1.95
CA PRO A 16 12.11 6.54 1.48
C PRO A 16 12.76 6.47 0.10
N ASN A 17 13.15 5.28 -0.35
CA ASN A 17 13.81 5.10 -1.63
C ASN A 17 12.90 4.45 -2.70
N ASP A 18 11.59 4.47 -2.49
CA ASP A 18 10.65 3.94 -3.46
C ASP A 18 10.67 4.79 -4.74
N HIS A 19 10.28 4.15 -5.85
CA HIS A 19 10.23 4.78 -7.16
C HIS A 19 8.81 4.70 -7.71
N ARG A 20 8.46 5.65 -8.59
CA ARG A 20 7.18 5.61 -9.31
C ARG A 20 7.07 4.32 -10.14
N PRO A 21 5.88 3.81 -10.40
CA PRO A 21 4.58 4.36 -10.04
C PRO A 21 4.24 4.18 -8.56
N ALA A 22 3.26 4.96 -8.09
CA ALA A 22 2.86 4.97 -6.69
C ALA A 22 2.49 3.58 -6.20
N HIS A 23 3.07 3.17 -5.09
CA HIS A 23 2.83 1.85 -4.50
C HIS A 23 3.05 1.89 -3.00
N VAL A 24 2.50 0.90 -2.30
CA VAL A 24 2.65 0.76 -0.86
C VAL A 24 3.10 -0.65 -0.51
N HIS A 25 3.77 -0.76 0.63
CA HIS A 25 4.17 -2.03 1.23
C HIS A 25 3.27 -2.31 2.42
N VAL A 26 2.74 -3.52 2.51
CA VAL A 26 1.93 -3.98 3.64
C VAL A 26 2.73 -5.03 4.38
N LEU A 27 2.97 -4.80 5.68
CA LEU A 27 3.87 -5.63 6.46
C LEU A 27 3.23 -6.04 7.78
N GLY A 28 3.48 -7.26 8.18
CA GLY A 28 3.06 -7.77 9.49
C GLY A 28 3.11 -9.28 9.55
N GLY A 29 3.30 -9.82 10.74
CA GLY A 29 3.32 -11.26 10.96
C GLY A 29 4.36 -12.02 10.15
N GLY A 30 5.47 -11.36 9.78
CA GLY A 30 6.50 -11.96 8.93
C GLY A 30 6.15 -11.97 7.45
N CYS A 31 5.04 -11.34 7.06
CA CYS A 31 4.58 -11.29 5.67
C CYS A 31 4.77 -9.90 5.09
N GLU A 32 4.89 -9.84 3.77
CA GLU A 32 4.96 -8.56 3.05
C GLU A 32 4.21 -8.69 1.73
N ALA A 33 3.50 -7.62 1.37
CA ALA A 33 2.88 -7.51 0.04
C ALA A 33 3.08 -6.11 -0.50
N VAL A 34 3.15 -5.98 -1.82
CA VAL A 34 3.30 -4.70 -2.50
C VAL A 34 2.09 -4.51 -3.41
N PHE A 35 1.45 -3.34 -3.28
CA PHE A 35 0.29 -2.99 -4.10
C PHE A 35 0.57 -1.72 -4.86
N HIS A 36 0.34 -1.72 -6.17
CA HIS A 36 0.25 -0.49 -6.94
C HIS A 36 -1.03 0.23 -6.55
N LEU A 37 -0.93 1.51 -6.24
CA LEU A 37 -2.11 2.31 -5.87
C LEU A 37 -2.94 2.70 -7.08
N ARG A 38 -2.30 2.90 -8.21
CA ARG A 38 -2.93 3.37 -9.44
C ARG A 38 -3.63 4.72 -9.22
N CYS A 39 -2.88 5.63 -8.64
CA CYS A 39 -3.37 6.98 -8.34
C CYS A 39 -3.69 7.77 -9.61
N PRO A 40 -4.65 8.68 -9.55
CA PRO A 40 -5.47 8.98 -8.38
C PRO A 40 -6.74 8.13 -8.24
N ASP A 41 -7.12 7.39 -9.27
CA ASP A 41 -8.45 6.78 -9.36
C ASP A 41 -8.51 5.32 -8.87
N GLY A 42 -7.39 4.62 -8.89
CA GLY A 42 -7.36 3.21 -8.56
C GLY A 42 -7.99 2.34 -9.63
N PRO A 43 -8.44 1.12 -9.32
CA PRO A 43 -8.30 0.47 -8.01
C PRO A 43 -6.87 0.01 -7.74
N PRO A 44 -6.48 -0.15 -6.46
CA PRO A 44 -5.19 -0.74 -6.13
C PRO A 44 -5.07 -2.16 -6.66
N VAL A 45 -3.87 -2.55 -7.06
CA VAL A 45 -3.61 -3.88 -7.66
C VAL A 45 -2.41 -4.52 -6.97
N LEU A 46 -2.54 -5.79 -6.62
CA LEU A 46 -1.45 -6.56 -6.04
C LEU A 46 -0.30 -6.70 -7.05
N ARG A 47 0.91 -6.35 -6.62
CA ARG A 47 2.13 -6.51 -7.41
C ARG A 47 2.93 -7.71 -6.94
N GLU A 48 3.16 -7.85 -5.63
CA GLU A 48 3.96 -8.93 -5.05
C GLU A 48 3.36 -9.36 -3.73
N ASN A 49 3.49 -10.64 -3.40
CA ASN A 49 3.02 -11.20 -2.14
C ASN A 49 4.04 -12.19 -1.61
N TYR A 50 4.43 -11.98 -0.36
CA TYR A 50 5.33 -12.86 0.36
C TYR A 50 4.67 -13.27 1.69
N GLY A 51 3.89 -14.33 1.64
CA GLY A 51 3.36 -14.98 2.83
C GLY A 51 1.92 -14.70 3.22
N PHE A 52 1.27 -13.66 2.69
CA PHE A 52 -0.14 -13.42 3.00
C PHE A 52 -1.04 -14.44 2.33
N SER A 53 -2.08 -14.88 3.05
CA SER A 53 -3.12 -15.72 2.47
C SER A 53 -3.99 -14.89 1.53
N ARG A 54 -4.74 -15.57 0.65
CA ARG A 54 -5.68 -14.90 -0.24
C ARG A 54 -6.73 -14.12 0.57
N GLY A 55 -7.24 -14.70 1.65
CA GLY A 55 -8.21 -14.03 2.50
C GLY A 55 -7.66 -12.75 3.11
N ASP A 56 -6.43 -12.78 3.58
CA ASP A 56 -5.79 -11.58 4.13
C ASP A 56 -5.53 -10.54 3.04
N LEU A 57 -5.10 -10.95 1.85
CA LEU A 57 -4.91 -10.03 0.74
C LEU A 57 -6.23 -9.34 0.36
N ASN A 58 -7.34 -10.07 0.37
CA ASN A 58 -8.65 -9.47 0.08
C ASN A 58 -9.05 -8.44 1.13
N LYS A 59 -8.78 -8.71 2.41
CA LYS A 59 -9.05 -7.76 3.48
C LYS A 59 -8.21 -6.50 3.32
N VAL A 60 -6.93 -6.66 3.01
CA VAL A 60 -6.03 -5.54 2.76
C VAL A 60 -6.53 -4.71 1.60
N LEU A 61 -6.85 -5.35 0.48
CA LEU A 61 -7.29 -4.66 -0.73
C LEU A 61 -8.51 -3.80 -0.49
N LEU A 62 -9.51 -4.31 0.24
CA LEU A 62 -10.70 -3.53 0.57
C LEU A 62 -10.35 -2.27 1.36
N GLN A 63 -9.41 -2.38 2.30
CA GLN A 63 -8.99 -1.23 3.10
C GLN A 63 -8.17 -0.24 2.27
N LEU A 64 -7.33 -0.73 1.37
CA LEU A 64 -6.58 0.15 0.47
C LEU A 64 -7.53 0.93 -0.45
N GLU A 65 -8.56 0.28 -0.96
CA GLU A 65 -9.57 0.94 -1.78
C GLU A 65 -10.30 2.04 -0.99
N ALA A 66 -10.65 1.74 0.26
CA ALA A 66 -11.35 2.70 1.12
C ALA A 66 -10.48 3.92 1.49
N HIS A 67 -9.16 3.78 1.47
CA HIS A 67 -8.22 4.83 1.88
C HIS A 67 -7.31 5.29 0.75
N LEU A 68 -7.73 5.08 -0.50
CA LEU A 68 -6.87 5.37 -1.66
C LEU A 68 -6.45 6.83 -1.73
N ALA A 69 -7.39 7.76 -1.57
CA ALA A 69 -7.10 9.18 -1.70
C ALA A 69 -6.03 9.67 -0.71
N PRO A 70 -6.13 9.38 0.61
CA PRO A 70 -5.06 9.77 1.53
C PRO A 70 -3.73 9.11 1.22
N MET A 71 -3.70 7.87 0.72
CA MET A 71 -2.45 7.22 0.36
C MET A 71 -1.82 7.86 -0.88
N CYS A 72 -2.62 8.22 -1.87
CA CYS A 72 -2.12 8.93 -3.04
C CYS A 72 -1.57 10.31 -2.65
N ARG A 73 -2.23 11.01 -1.72
CA ARG A 73 -1.71 12.28 -1.20
C ARG A 73 -0.38 12.09 -0.46
N ALA A 74 -0.27 11.03 0.33
CA ALA A 74 0.98 10.73 1.05
C ALA A 74 2.12 10.45 0.06
N TRP A 75 1.87 9.69 -0.98
CA TRP A 75 2.85 9.44 -2.02
C TRP A 75 3.29 10.74 -2.69
N ARG A 76 2.32 11.57 -3.08
CA ARG A 76 2.62 12.85 -3.75
C ARG A 76 3.43 13.77 -2.86
N ALA A 77 3.14 13.80 -1.55
CA ALA A 77 3.89 14.62 -0.59
C ALA A 77 5.36 14.22 -0.53
N LEU A 78 5.67 12.92 -0.71
CA LEU A 78 7.03 12.41 -0.67
C LEU A 78 7.76 12.55 -2.01
N TYR A 79 7.08 12.34 -3.12
CA TYR A 79 7.71 12.19 -4.43
C TYR A 79 7.24 13.22 -5.47
N GLY A 80 6.24 14.01 -5.17
CA GLY A 80 5.77 15.09 -6.03
C GLY A 80 4.85 14.67 -7.17
N ASP A 81 4.82 13.38 -7.53
CA ASP A 81 3.99 12.88 -8.63
C ASP A 81 3.77 11.38 -8.45
N PHE A 82 2.82 10.84 -9.18
CA PHE A 82 2.50 9.42 -9.13
C PHE A 82 3.34 8.65 -10.15
#